data_86a56bb0d04556de976b8465abd68202
#
_entry.id   86a56bb0d04556de976b8465abd68202
#
_cell.length_a   1.000
_cell.length_b   1.000
_cell.length_c   1.000
_cell.angle_alpha   90.00
_cell.angle_beta   90.00
_cell.angle_gamma   90.00
#
_symmetry.space_group_name_H-M   'P 1'
#
loop_
_entity.id
_entity.type
_entity.pdbx_description
1 polymer ?
#
loop_
_entity_poly.entity_id
_entity_poly.type
_entity_poly.pdbx_seq_one_letter_code
_entity_poly.pdbx_strand_id
1 'polypeptide(L)'
;MRAVLISGSYKGLSIPKEIIQFINKYIKSNKVISFIASDFEDYEGNKKFVNKLVDLFKEQSITFKKVYIIDSLKTKPETHSNLKESNLVFLLGGDTLKQIEYINKFSLKELIKKEDKIVLGISAGAINLGTKVVLAKDESDNIPELSMYEGIGVTNINVEPHCEFRNQKHFKELEEASLYSPILLMNDDCFIIVENDKYSYYGSYIILDKKNTYFNNKECTLEDFLSEIKYD
;
A
#
# COMPACT_ATOMS: atom_id res chain seq x y z
N MET A 1 4.44 1.33 15.12
CA MET A 1 4.42 0.50 13.87
C MET A 1 5.44 1.02 12.85
N ARG A 2 5.90 0.15 11.92
CA ARG A 2 6.80 0.52 10.83
C ARG A 2 6.19 0.04 9.53
N ALA A 3 5.86 0.98 8.64
CA ALA A 3 5.24 0.63 7.37
C ALA A 3 5.70 1.51 6.22
N VAL A 4 5.48 1.03 5.00
CA VAL A 4 5.63 1.80 3.77
C VAL A 4 4.39 1.58 2.92
N LEU A 5 3.70 2.67 2.59
CA LEU A 5 2.57 2.68 1.67
C LEU A 5 3.09 3.18 0.32
N ILE A 6 2.89 2.42 -0.74
CA ILE A 6 3.39 2.70 -2.08
C ILE A 6 2.20 2.80 -3.02
N SER A 7 2.09 3.89 -3.78
CA SER A 7 1.01 4.07 -4.73
C SER A 7 1.13 3.07 -5.88
N GLY A 8 2.13 3.23 -6.71
CA GLY A 8 2.28 2.45 -7.92
C GLY A 8 3.70 1.96 -8.19
N SER A 9 3.89 1.40 -9.36
CA SER A 9 5.22 1.05 -9.83
C SER A 9 5.90 2.29 -10.37
N TYR A 10 7.05 2.64 -9.81
CA TYR A 10 7.88 3.73 -10.32
C TYR A 10 8.19 3.57 -11.81
N LYS A 11 8.09 4.65 -12.57
CA LYS A 11 8.60 4.71 -13.94
C LYS A 11 10.07 4.26 -13.93
N GLY A 12 10.36 3.11 -14.54
CA GLY A 12 11.70 2.51 -14.55
C GLY A 12 11.96 1.42 -13.51
N LEU A 13 10.95 1.02 -12.70
CA LEU A 13 11.01 -0.13 -11.78
C LEU A 13 12.28 -0.17 -10.91
N SER A 14 12.48 0.84 -10.09
CA SER A 14 13.48 0.80 -9.01
C SER A 14 12.80 1.02 -7.67
N ILE A 15 13.31 0.38 -6.61
CA ILE A 15 12.83 0.66 -5.26
C ILE A 15 13.52 1.92 -4.77
N PRO A 16 12.78 2.94 -4.28
CA PRO A 16 13.38 4.18 -3.76
C PRO A 16 14.41 3.92 -2.68
N LYS A 17 15.50 4.66 -2.74
CA LYS A 17 16.61 4.54 -1.76
C LYS A 17 16.15 4.78 -0.32
N GLU A 18 15.15 5.62 -0.10
CA GLU A 18 14.57 5.91 1.20
C GLU A 18 13.93 4.67 1.82
N ILE A 19 13.22 3.88 1.02
CA ILE A 19 12.63 2.58 1.43
C ILE A 19 13.75 1.60 1.80
N ILE A 20 14.80 1.53 0.99
CA ILE A 20 15.97 0.68 1.24
C ILE A 20 16.68 1.07 2.54
N GLN A 21 16.89 2.37 2.74
CA GLN A 21 17.49 2.89 3.97
C GLN A 21 16.61 2.58 5.18
N PHE A 22 15.29 2.73 5.05
CA PHE A 22 14.33 2.41 6.10
C PHE A 22 14.38 0.93 6.49
N ILE A 23 14.36 0.02 5.51
CA ILE A 23 14.49 -1.42 5.77
C ILE A 23 15.81 -1.72 6.47
N ASN A 24 16.93 -1.18 5.95
CA ASN A 24 18.25 -1.43 6.51
C ASN A 24 18.48 -0.76 7.89
N LYS A 25 17.72 0.26 8.25
CA LYS A 25 17.74 0.86 9.59
C LYS A 25 17.35 -0.17 10.66
N TYR A 26 16.35 -1.01 10.38
CA TYR A 26 15.76 -1.94 11.35
C TYR A 26 16.17 -3.40 11.17
N ILE A 27 16.46 -3.84 9.94
CA ILE A 27 16.78 -5.24 9.63
C ILE A 27 18.15 -5.29 8.95
N LYS A 28 19.20 -5.51 9.77
CA LYS A 28 20.59 -5.52 9.30
C LYS A 28 20.96 -6.80 8.55
N SER A 29 20.45 -7.95 9.01
CA SER A 29 20.78 -9.28 8.45
C SER A 29 19.58 -10.21 8.55
N ASN A 30 19.69 -11.41 7.96
CA ASN A 30 18.67 -12.48 8.03
C ASN A 30 17.26 -12.00 7.62
N LYS A 31 17.18 -11.19 6.53
CA LYS A 31 15.90 -10.72 6.01
C LYS A 31 15.09 -11.91 5.50
N VAL A 32 13.91 -12.12 6.07
CA VAL A 32 12.91 -13.07 5.63
C VAL A 32 11.66 -12.30 5.25
N ILE A 33 11.16 -12.49 4.03
CA ILE A 33 10.01 -11.75 3.52
C ILE A 33 8.85 -12.68 3.18
N SER A 34 7.63 -12.26 3.54
CA SER A 34 6.38 -12.84 3.05
C SER A 34 5.67 -11.83 2.14
N PHE A 35 5.40 -12.22 0.91
CA PHE A 35 4.52 -11.50 -0.01
C PHE A 35 3.11 -12.05 0.13
N ILE A 36 2.13 -11.18 0.37
CA ILE A 36 0.71 -11.55 0.44
C ILE A 36 0.07 -11.13 -0.87
N ALA A 37 -0.45 -12.09 -1.62
CA ALA A 37 -1.12 -11.86 -2.90
C ALA A 37 -2.42 -11.06 -2.71
N SER A 38 -2.91 -10.45 -3.78
CA SER A 38 -4.26 -9.88 -3.90
C SER A 38 -5.14 -10.73 -4.81
N ASP A 39 -4.58 -11.28 -5.89
CA ASP A 39 -5.19 -12.36 -6.66
C ASP A 39 -4.60 -13.70 -6.21
N PHE A 40 -5.32 -14.38 -5.31
CA PHE A 40 -4.83 -15.59 -4.66
C PHE A 40 -4.79 -16.81 -5.58
N GLU A 41 -5.44 -16.78 -6.73
CA GLU A 41 -5.52 -17.91 -7.67
C GLU A 41 -4.58 -17.77 -8.85
N ASP A 42 -4.01 -16.59 -9.11
CA ASP A 42 -2.99 -16.37 -10.13
C ASP A 42 -1.56 -16.72 -9.63
N TYR A 43 -1.29 -17.98 -9.42
CA TYR A 43 -0.01 -18.44 -8.87
C TYR A 43 1.21 -18.06 -9.73
N GLU A 44 1.08 -18.19 -11.04
CA GLU A 44 2.19 -17.88 -11.95
C GLU A 44 2.42 -16.37 -12.06
N GLY A 45 1.37 -15.57 -12.10
CA GLY A 45 1.46 -14.11 -12.05
C GLY A 45 2.07 -13.63 -10.74
N ASN A 46 1.60 -14.13 -9.60
CA ASN A 46 2.16 -13.83 -8.29
C ASN A 46 3.65 -14.16 -8.21
N LYS A 47 4.03 -15.36 -8.65
CA LYS A 47 5.43 -15.80 -8.66
C LYS A 47 6.31 -14.94 -9.57
N LYS A 48 5.83 -14.61 -10.77
CA LYS A 48 6.54 -13.74 -11.70
C LYS A 48 6.74 -12.34 -11.12
N PHE A 49 5.69 -11.78 -10.51
CA PHE A 49 5.75 -10.44 -9.92
C PHE A 49 6.67 -10.40 -8.70
N VAL A 50 6.56 -11.40 -7.81
CA VAL A 50 7.44 -11.53 -6.64
C VAL A 50 8.90 -11.68 -7.04
N ASN A 51 9.22 -12.53 -8.03
CA ASN A 51 10.58 -12.68 -8.53
C ASN A 51 11.14 -11.32 -9.01
N LYS A 52 10.35 -10.55 -9.77
CA LYS A 52 10.74 -9.22 -10.22
C LYS A 52 11.02 -8.28 -9.04
N LEU A 53 10.17 -8.26 -8.01
CA LEU A 53 10.40 -7.45 -6.81
C LEU A 53 11.67 -7.89 -6.06
N VAL A 54 11.90 -9.19 -5.93
CA VAL A 54 13.12 -9.73 -5.30
C VAL A 54 14.38 -9.31 -6.07
N ASP A 55 14.34 -9.33 -7.39
CA ASP A 55 15.45 -8.87 -8.23
C ASP A 55 15.70 -7.36 -8.05
N LEU A 56 14.64 -6.53 -8.00
CA LEU A 56 14.75 -5.10 -7.71
C LEU A 56 15.36 -4.82 -6.31
N PHE A 57 14.97 -5.58 -5.31
CA PHE A 57 15.61 -5.49 -3.99
C PHE A 57 17.09 -5.87 -4.05
N LYS A 58 17.43 -6.92 -4.80
CA LYS A 58 18.81 -7.38 -4.97
C LYS A 58 19.69 -6.34 -5.68
N GLU A 59 19.17 -5.64 -6.68
CA GLU A 59 19.85 -4.52 -7.35
C GLU A 59 20.20 -3.39 -6.36
N GLN A 60 19.40 -3.22 -5.31
CA GLN A 60 19.62 -2.28 -4.22
C GLN A 60 20.39 -2.90 -3.02
N SER A 61 21.09 -4.02 -3.27
CA SER A 61 21.89 -4.74 -2.25
C SER A 61 21.07 -5.30 -1.06
N ILE A 62 19.78 -5.52 -1.24
CA ILE A 62 18.95 -6.25 -0.29
C ILE A 62 18.77 -7.68 -0.77
N THR A 63 19.25 -8.65 0.02
CA THR A 63 19.04 -10.08 -0.22
C THR A 63 18.20 -10.69 0.89
N PHE A 64 17.35 -11.63 0.52
CA PHE A 64 16.49 -12.35 1.46
C PHE A 64 17.04 -13.74 1.72
N LYS A 65 17.08 -14.16 3.00
CA LYS A 65 17.40 -15.51 3.40
C LYS A 65 16.30 -16.49 2.97
N LYS A 66 15.04 -16.04 3.06
CA LYS A 66 13.86 -16.77 2.62
C LYS A 66 12.83 -15.80 2.03
N VAL A 67 12.12 -16.29 1.04
CA VAL A 67 11.00 -15.62 0.37
C VAL A 67 9.80 -16.54 0.41
N TYR A 68 8.70 -16.07 0.96
CA TYR A 68 7.42 -16.78 0.98
C TYR A 68 6.40 -16.04 0.13
N ILE A 69 5.61 -16.78 -0.65
CA ILE A 69 4.42 -16.28 -1.34
C ILE A 69 3.21 -16.86 -0.63
N ILE A 70 2.34 -16.00 -0.17
CA ILE A 70 1.09 -16.33 0.51
C ILE A 70 -0.05 -16.13 -0.48
N ASP A 71 -0.56 -17.22 -0.99
CA ASP A 71 -1.66 -17.34 -1.95
C ASP A 71 -2.56 -18.52 -1.55
N SER A 72 -3.53 -18.91 -2.40
CA SER A 72 -4.46 -20.00 -2.07
C SER A 72 -3.84 -21.39 -2.08
N LEU A 73 -2.58 -21.55 -2.55
CA LEU A 73 -1.84 -22.80 -2.39
C LEU A 73 -1.37 -23.04 -0.96
N LYS A 74 -1.42 -22.03 -0.09
CA LYS A 74 -0.98 -22.15 1.30
C LYS A 74 -2.15 -22.45 2.22
N THR A 75 -1.96 -23.41 3.08
CA THR A 75 -2.86 -23.66 4.19
C THR A 75 -2.73 -22.56 5.26
N LYS A 76 -3.77 -22.40 6.09
CA LYS A 76 -3.72 -21.43 7.21
C LYS A 76 -2.53 -21.66 8.16
N PRO A 77 -2.21 -22.90 8.60
CA PRO A 77 -1.03 -23.16 9.41
C PRO A 77 0.29 -22.78 8.74
N GLU A 78 0.48 -23.09 7.44
CA GLU A 78 1.67 -22.69 6.69
C GLU A 78 1.79 -21.17 6.59
N THR A 79 0.70 -20.48 6.26
CA THR A 79 0.64 -19.02 6.21
C THR A 79 1.05 -18.40 7.54
N HIS A 80 0.50 -18.91 8.65
CA HIS A 80 0.86 -18.45 10.00
C HIS A 80 2.33 -18.70 10.33
N SER A 81 2.88 -19.86 9.94
CA SER A 81 4.29 -20.20 10.15
C SER A 81 5.19 -19.24 9.36
N ASN A 82 4.88 -19.01 8.08
CA ASN A 82 5.65 -18.12 7.20
C ASN A 82 5.66 -16.69 7.74
N LEU A 83 4.48 -16.16 8.13
CA LEU A 83 4.38 -14.82 8.70
C LEU A 83 5.10 -14.69 10.04
N LYS A 84 5.08 -15.72 10.89
CA LYS A 84 5.83 -15.69 12.17
C LYS A 84 7.35 -15.64 11.95
N GLU A 85 7.86 -16.29 10.93
CA GLU A 85 9.29 -16.29 10.60
C GLU A 85 9.73 -14.98 9.92
N SER A 86 8.80 -14.30 9.22
CA SER A 86 9.13 -13.10 8.43
C SER A 86 9.32 -11.87 9.31
N ASN A 87 10.35 -11.09 9.01
CA ASN A 87 10.56 -9.74 9.54
C ASN A 87 10.17 -8.64 8.55
N LEU A 88 9.88 -9.03 7.30
CA LEU A 88 9.27 -8.17 6.27
C LEU A 88 7.97 -8.82 5.78
N VAL A 89 6.94 -8.02 5.63
CA VAL A 89 5.67 -8.42 5.01
C VAL A 89 5.35 -7.44 3.90
N PHE A 90 5.05 -7.94 2.71
CA PHE A 90 4.72 -7.10 1.57
C PHE A 90 3.35 -7.52 0.99
N LEU A 91 2.36 -6.64 1.13
CA LEU A 91 1.05 -6.79 0.53
C LEU A 91 1.11 -6.32 -0.93
N LEU A 92 0.79 -7.21 -1.85
CA LEU A 92 0.81 -6.92 -3.29
C LEU A 92 -0.39 -6.08 -3.72
N GLY A 93 -0.28 -5.43 -4.87
CA GLY A 93 -1.38 -4.74 -5.54
C GLY A 93 -2.33 -5.71 -6.25
N GLY A 94 -3.50 -5.22 -6.65
CA GLY A 94 -4.56 -5.94 -7.36
C GLY A 94 -5.92 -5.78 -6.69
N ASP A 95 -6.66 -6.85 -6.42
CA ASP A 95 -8.01 -6.79 -5.86
C ASP A 95 -7.99 -6.50 -4.35
N THR A 96 -8.38 -5.28 -4.00
CA THR A 96 -8.37 -4.77 -2.61
C THR A 96 -9.30 -5.58 -1.70
N LEU A 97 -10.51 -5.88 -2.16
CA LEU A 97 -11.53 -6.55 -1.35
C LEU A 97 -11.22 -8.03 -1.16
N LYS A 98 -10.78 -8.73 -2.20
CA LYS A 98 -10.34 -10.13 -2.07
C LYS A 98 -9.15 -10.27 -1.12
N GLN A 99 -8.20 -9.34 -1.18
CA GLN A 99 -7.03 -9.38 -0.30
C GLN A 99 -7.43 -9.26 1.18
N ILE A 100 -8.27 -8.28 1.54
CA ILE A 100 -8.69 -8.13 2.94
C ILE A 100 -9.59 -9.28 3.41
N GLU A 101 -10.43 -9.83 2.53
CA GLU A 101 -11.23 -11.02 2.84
C GLU A 101 -10.35 -12.23 3.20
N TYR A 102 -9.30 -12.50 2.41
CA TYR A 102 -8.35 -13.57 2.70
C TYR A 102 -7.61 -13.34 4.02
N ILE A 103 -7.13 -12.11 4.25
CA ILE A 103 -6.46 -11.72 5.50
C ILE A 103 -7.38 -11.99 6.71
N ASN A 104 -8.66 -11.66 6.59
CA ASN A 104 -9.65 -11.91 7.64
C ASN A 104 -9.92 -13.41 7.82
N LYS A 105 -10.18 -14.14 6.73
CA LYS A 105 -10.42 -15.60 6.71
C LYS A 105 -9.30 -16.38 7.40
N PHE A 106 -8.06 -16.00 7.16
CA PHE A 106 -6.89 -16.63 7.75
C PHE A 106 -6.47 -16.03 9.09
N SER A 107 -7.13 -14.96 9.55
CA SER A 107 -6.83 -14.27 10.82
C SER A 107 -5.38 -13.76 10.86
N LEU A 108 -4.96 -13.04 9.80
CA LEU A 108 -3.55 -12.63 9.62
C LEU A 108 -3.23 -11.27 10.22
N LYS A 109 -4.23 -10.41 10.53
CA LYS A 109 -4.02 -9.01 10.97
C LYS A 109 -3.00 -8.91 12.11
N GLU A 110 -3.17 -9.69 13.17
CA GLU A 110 -2.28 -9.65 14.33
C GLU A 110 -0.87 -10.19 14.06
N LEU A 111 -0.71 -11.05 13.06
CA LEU A 111 0.60 -11.54 12.64
C LEU A 111 1.33 -10.50 11.77
N ILE A 112 0.59 -9.70 11.00
CA ILE A 112 1.13 -8.63 10.16
C ILE A 112 1.53 -7.44 11.04
N LYS A 113 0.70 -7.05 12.02
CA LYS A 113 0.91 -5.86 12.88
C LYS A 113 1.98 -6.00 13.96
N LYS A 114 2.75 -7.07 14.00
CA LYS A 114 3.79 -7.22 15.02
C LYS A 114 4.84 -6.12 14.95
N GLU A 115 5.23 -5.58 16.10
CA GLU A 115 6.16 -4.45 16.22
C GLU A 115 7.57 -4.73 15.70
N ASP A 116 7.97 -5.99 15.67
CA ASP A 116 9.27 -6.44 15.15
C ASP A 116 9.35 -6.48 13.62
N LYS A 117 8.23 -6.20 12.92
CA LYS A 117 8.13 -6.26 11.46
C LYS A 117 8.17 -4.88 10.82
N ILE A 118 8.58 -4.89 9.54
CA ILE A 118 8.31 -3.81 8.60
C ILE A 118 7.25 -4.33 7.61
N VAL A 119 6.19 -3.55 7.45
CA VAL A 119 5.08 -3.89 6.55
C VAL A 119 5.09 -2.94 5.36
N LEU A 120 5.16 -3.49 4.16
CA LEU A 120 5.03 -2.74 2.91
C LEU A 120 3.69 -3.08 2.27
N GLY A 121 3.06 -2.10 1.64
CA GLY A 121 1.87 -2.31 0.82
C GLY A 121 1.95 -1.49 -0.45
N ILE A 122 1.63 -2.08 -1.60
CA ILE A 122 1.53 -1.38 -2.87
C ILE A 122 0.10 -1.42 -3.39
N SER A 123 -0.42 -0.28 -3.87
CA SER A 123 -1.77 -0.17 -4.44
C SER A 123 -2.83 -0.73 -3.45
N ALA A 124 -3.58 -1.76 -3.82
CA ALA A 124 -4.51 -2.48 -2.94
C ALA A 124 -3.91 -2.83 -1.57
N GLY A 125 -2.64 -3.26 -1.55
CA GLY A 125 -1.92 -3.53 -0.31
C GLY A 125 -1.72 -2.29 0.55
N ALA A 126 -1.48 -1.12 -0.03
CA ALA A 126 -1.37 0.15 0.71
C ALA A 126 -2.71 0.56 1.32
N ILE A 127 -3.81 0.43 0.57
CA ILE A 127 -5.18 0.69 1.04
C ILE A 127 -5.48 -0.18 2.27
N ASN A 128 -5.22 -1.48 2.18
CA ASN A 128 -5.53 -2.45 3.23
C ASN A 128 -4.71 -2.28 4.52
N LEU A 129 -3.63 -1.49 4.51
CA LEU A 129 -2.87 -1.15 5.72
C LEU A 129 -3.63 -0.21 6.65
N GLY A 130 -4.65 0.49 6.17
CA GLY A 130 -5.49 1.40 6.97
C GLY A 130 -6.19 0.70 8.14
N THR A 131 -6.51 1.47 9.19
CA THR A 131 -7.34 0.98 10.31
C THR A 131 -8.81 0.93 9.88
N LYS A 132 -9.33 2.05 9.40
CA LYS A 132 -10.67 2.17 8.81
C LYS A 132 -10.49 2.59 7.37
N VAL A 133 -10.82 1.71 6.45
CA VAL A 133 -10.70 1.96 5.02
C VAL A 133 -12.01 2.52 4.50
N VAL A 134 -11.92 3.58 3.69
CA VAL A 134 -13.01 4.14 2.91
C VAL A 134 -12.60 4.03 1.44
N LEU A 135 -13.31 3.19 0.68
CA LEU A 135 -13.12 3.04 -0.75
C LEU A 135 -14.16 3.88 -1.48
N ALA A 136 -13.72 4.80 -2.31
CA ALA A 136 -14.59 5.48 -3.24
C ALA A 136 -15.13 4.51 -4.30
N LYS A 137 -16.24 4.85 -4.91
CA LYS A 137 -16.73 4.13 -6.09
C LYS A 137 -15.71 4.25 -7.21
N ASP A 138 -15.29 3.12 -7.76
CA ASP A 138 -14.45 3.05 -8.96
C ASP A 138 -14.82 1.83 -9.81
N GLU A 139 -15.46 2.10 -10.95
CA GLU A 139 -15.86 1.05 -11.89
C GLU A 139 -14.65 0.38 -12.57
N SER A 140 -13.53 1.09 -12.70
CA SER A 140 -12.31 0.55 -13.32
C SER A 140 -11.64 -0.50 -12.43
N ASP A 141 -11.77 -0.35 -11.12
CA ASP A 141 -11.23 -1.28 -10.11
C ASP A 141 -12.29 -2.25 -9.55
N ASN A 142 -13.45 -2.36 -10.23
CA ASN A 142 -14.57 -3.20 -9.81
C ASN A 142 -15.13 -2.85 -8.42
N ILE A 143 -15.12 -1.57 -8.05
CA ILE A 143 -15.72 -1.03 -6.83
C ILE A 143 -17.04 -0.35 -7.23
N PRO A 144 -18.20 -1.05 -7.18
CA PRO A 144 -19.45 -0.55 -7.72
C PRO A 144 -20.09 0.58 -6.90
N GLU A 145 -19.72 0.67 -5.62
CA GLU A 145 -20.27 1.65 -4.67
C GLU A 145 -19.25 2.00 -3.59
N LEU A 146 -19.45 3.14 -2.93
CA LEU A 146 -18.65 3.53 -1.77
C LEU A 146 -18.75 2.44 -0.69
N SER A 147 -17.59 1.98 -0.22
CA SER A 147 -17.47 0.90 0.76
C SER A 147 -16.63 1.32 1.95
N MET A 148 -16.98 0.81 3.12
CA MET A 148 -16.21 1.04 4.35
C MET A 148 -16.00 -0.28 5.08
N TYR A 149 -14.76 -0.52 5.54
CA TYR A 149 -14.43 -1.73 6.30
C TYR A 149 -13.22 -1.51 7.22
N GLU A 150 -12.99 -2.46 8.11
CA GLU A 150 -11.79 -2.50 8.94
C GLU A 150 -10.63 -3.13 8.17
N GLY A 151 -9.61 -2.32 7.86
CA GLY A 151 -8.37 -2.79 7.27
C GLY A 151 -7.49 -3.55 8.28
N ILE A 152 -6.19 -3.60 8.02
CA ILE A 152 -5.22 -4.32 8.89
C ILE A 152 -4.94 -3.54 10.16
N GLY A 153 -5.00 -2.22 10.13
CA GLY A 153 -4.76 -1.36 11.29
C GLY A 153 -3.29 -1.09 11.55
N VAL A 154 -2.51 -0.95 10.49
CA VAL A 154 -1.09 -0.56 10.55
C VAL A 154 -0.94 0.95 10.60
N THR A 155 -1.84 1.67 9.95
CA THR A 155 -1.87 3.14 9.88
C THR A 155 -3.30 3.68 9.96
N ASN A 156 -3.44 4.95 10.35
CA ASN A 156 -4.72 5.65 10.37
C ASN A 156 -4.96 6.52 9.12
N ILE A 157 -4.11 6.40 8.10
CA ILE A 157 -4.29 7.09 6.82
C ILE A 157 -5.11 6.22 5.89
N ASN A 158 -6.15 6.81 5.27
CA ASN A 158 -6.76 6.29 4.05
C ASN A 158 -5.97 6.82 2.86
N VAL A 159 -5.66 5.95 1.92
CA VAL A 159 -4.94 6.31 0.70
C VAL A 159 -5.75 5.92 -0.53
N GLU A 160 -5.64 6.73 -1.56
CA GLU A 160 -6.08 6.44 -2.93
C GLU A 160 -4.86 6.38 -3.82
N PRO A 161 -4.33 5.19 -4.12
CA PRO A 161 -3.22 5.00 -5.05
C PRO A 161 -3.63 5.29 -6.50
N HIS A 162 -2.64 5.47 -7.39
CA HIS A 162 -2.84 5.67 -8.84
C HIS A 162 -3.75 6.84 -9.20
N CYS A 163 -3.89 7.81 -8.28
CA CYS A 163 -4.81 8.89 -8.47
C CYS A 163 -4.38 9.81 -9.62
N GLU A 164 -5.16 9.77 -10.69
CA GLU A 164 -5.06 10.72 -11.78
C GLU A 164 -5.84 11.99 -11.40
N PHE A 165 -5.18 12.99 -10.84
CA PHE A 165 -5.80 14.21 -10.34
C PHE A 165 -6.68 14.96 -11.36
N ARG A 166 -6.50 14.70 -12.65
CA ARG A 166 -7.30 15.27 -13.75
C ARG A 166 -8.56 14.48 -14.10
N ASN A 167 -8.74 13.27 -13.55
CA ASN A 167 -9.95 12.48 -13.76
C ASN A 167 -11.10 13.05 -12.90
N GLN A 168 -11.81 14.04 -13.45
CA GLN A 168 -12.88 14.74 -12.74
C GLN A 168 -14.03 13.83 -12.29
N LYS A 169 -14.30 12.72 -13.01
CA LYS A 169 -15.36 11.78 -12.60
C LYS A 169 -14.96 11.07 -11.33
N HIS A 170 -13.77 10.48 -11.30
CA HIS A 170 -13.28 9.76 -10.12
C HIS A 170 -13.04 10.72 -8.95
N PHE A 171 -12.56 11.93 -9.22
CA PHE A 171 -12.35 12.95 -8.19
C PHE A 171 -13.64 13.29 -7.41
N LYS A 172 -14.80 13.36 -8.07
CA LYS A 172 -16.09 13.57 -7.40
C LYS A 172 -16.47 12.41 -6.47
N GLU A 173 -16.20 11.18 -6.87
CA GLU A 173 -16.43 10.00 -6.01
C GLU A 173 -15.51 10.04 -4.78
N LEU A 174 -14.28 10.50 -4.95
CA LEU A 174 -13.33 10.72 -3.85
C LEU A 174 -13.76 11.84 -2.91
N GLU A 175 -14.31 12.95 -3.43
CA GLU A 175 -14.90 14.02 -2.61
C GLU A 175 -16.03 13.49 -1.74
N GLU A 176 -16.93 12.66 -2.27
CA GLU A 176 -18.01 12.03 -1.49
C GLU A 176 -17.44 11.08 -0.42
N ALA A 177 -16.44 10.27 -0.78
CA ALA A 177 -15.77 9.37 0.17
C ALA A 177 -15.06 10.15 1.29
N SER A 178 -14.50 11.33 0.99
CA SER A 178 -13.79 12.18 1.97
C SER A 178 -14.70 12.73 3.08
N LEU A 179 -16.02 12.69 2.92
CA LEU A 179 -16.97 13.03 3.98
C LEU A 179 -16.90 12.09 5.18
N TYR A 180 -16.45 10.85 4.96
CA TYR A 180 -16.39 9.81 5.98
C TYR A 180 -15.03 9.71 6.66
N SER A 181 -13.97 10.06 5.95
CA SER A 181 -12.60 10.12 6.47
C SER A 181 -11.71 10.89 5.49
N PRO A 182 -10.70 11.61 5.96
CA PRO A 182 -9.69 12.18 5.08
C PRO A 182 -9.04 11.10 4.21
N ILE A 183 -8.82 11.41 2.94
CA ILE A 183 -8.19 10.50 1.96
C ILE A 183 -6.96 11.20 1.38
N LEU A 184 -5.83 10.52 1.41
CA LEU A 184 -4.61 10.97 0.77
C LEU A 184 -4.54 10.36 -0.63
N LEU A 185 -4.68 11.21 -1.64
CA LEU A 185 -4.61 10.85 -3.05
C LEU A 185 -3.14 10.83 -3.47
N MET A 186 -2.68 9.71 -3.99
CA MET A 186 -1.28 9.46 -4.31
C MET A 186 -1.10 9.27 -5.81
N ASN A 187 -0.26 10.08 -6.46
CA ASN A 187 0.19 9.77 -7.81
C ASN A 187 1.14 8.54 -7.78
N ASP A 188 1.41 7.93 -8.93
CA ASP A 188 2.22 6.70 -9.05
C ASP A 188 3.64 6.81 -8.47
N ASP A 189 4.21 8.02 -8.44
CA ASP A 189 5.53 8.30 -7.86
C ASP A 189 5.51 8.45 -6.34
N CYS A 190 4.33 8.41 -5.72
CA CYS A 190 4.16 8.69 -4.30
C CYS A 190 4.34 7.45 -3.43
N PHE A 191 5.03 7.64 -2.32
CA PHE A 191 5.07 6.68 -1.22
C PHE A 191 5.16 7.38 0.14
N ILE A 192 4.75 6.67 1.18
CA ILE A 192 4.74 7.17 2.55
C ILE A 192 5.51 6.20 3.43
N ILE A 193 6.45 6.70 4.22
CA ILE A 193 7.10 5.94 5.30
C ILE A 193 6.40 6.29 6.61
N VAL A 194 5.92 5.27 7.31
CA VAL A 194 5.32 5.38 8.65
C VAL A 194 6.27 4.79 9.68
N GLU A 195 6.66 5.59 10.65
CA GLU A 195 7.54 5.20 11.73
C GLU A 195 7.04 5.74 13.07
N ASN A 196 6.51 4.86 13.92
CA ASN A 196 5.99 5.24 15.25
C ASN A 196 5.01 6.43 15.19
N ASP A 197 4.00 6.31 14.33
CA ASP A 197 2.94 7.31 14.07
C ASP A 197 3.44 8.65 13.49
N LYS A 198 4.69 8.68 13.01
CA LYS A 198 5.23 9.76 12.19
C LYS A 198 5.20 9.38 10.72
N TYR A 199 4.81 10.33 9.89
CA TYR A 199 4.63 10.14 8.46
C TYR A 199 5.63 10.98 7.69
N SER A 200 6.36 10.35 6.78
CA SER A 200 7.24 11.00 5.82
C SER A 200 6.70 10.75 4.41
N TYR A 201 6.35 11.82 3.72
CA TYR A 201 5.71 11.78 2.40
C TYR A 201 6.74 12.05 1.31
N TYR A 202 6.65 11.30 0.21
CA TYR A 202 7.51 11.42 -0.96
C TYR A 202 6.67 11.35 -2.22
N GLY A 203 7.02 12.15 -3.24
CA GLY A 203 6.28 12.23 -4.50
C GLY A 203 5.09 13.18 -4.44
N SER A 204 4.20 13.10 -5.43
CA SER A 204 3.07 14.01 -5.61
C SER A 204 1.80 13.48 -4.94
N TYR A 205 1.25 14.20 -4.00
CA TYR A 205 0.02 13.84 -3.29
C TYR A 205 -0.82 15.07 -2.93
N ILE A 206 -2.11 14.85 -2.72
CA ILE A 206 -3.03 15.82 -2.11
C ILE A 206 -3.88 15.13 -1.05
N ILE A 207 -4.46 15.90 -0.14
CA ILE A 207 -5.39 15.40 0.88
C ILE A 207 -6.76 15.97 0.58
N LEU A 208 -7.77 15.09 0.54
CA LEU A 208 -9.18 15.45 0.57
C LEU A 208 -9.72 15.23 1.97
N ASP A 209 -10.32 16.27 2.56
CA ASP A 209 -11.03 16.18 3.83
C ASP A 209 -12.34 16.97 3.73
N LYS A 210 -13.47 16.28 3.88
CA LYS A 210 -14.82 16.88 3.79
C LYS A 210 -15.02 17.74 2.53
N LYS A 211 -14.57 17.22 1.39
CA LYS A 211 -14.57 17.87 0.07
C LYS A 211 -13.59 19.03 -0.09
N ASN A 212 -12.82 19.39 0.93
CA ASN A 212 -11.77 20.39 0.81
C ASN A 212 -10.46 19.74 0.38
N THR A 213 -9.74 20.38 -0.52
CA THR A 213 -8.45 19.92 -1.04
C THR A 213 -7.33 20.65 -0.30
N TYR A 214 -6.32 19.88 0.13
CA TYR A 214 -5.13 20.43 0.80
C TYR A 214 -3.87 19.96 0.11
N PHE A 215 -3.01 20.92 -0.23
CA PHE A 215 -1.68 20.67 -0.77
C PHE A 215 -0.64 21.39 0.09
N ASN A 216 0.43 20.69 0.47
CA ASN A 216 1.45 21.23 1.39
C ASN A 216 0.85 21.81 2.69
N ASN A 217 -0.20 21.18 3.24
CA ASN A 217 -0.95 21.61 4.42
C ASN A 217 -1.67 22.96 4.27
N LYS A 218 -1.87 23.45 3.05
CA LYS A 218 -2.68 24.63 2.74
C LYS A 218 -3.92 24.21 1.99
N GLU A 219 -5.06 24.79 2.38
CA GLU A 219 -6.29 24.65 1.61
C GLU A 219 -6.13 25.34 0.25
N CYS A 220 -6.49 24.64 -0.82
CA CYS A 220 -6.40 25.14 -2.19
C CYS A 220 -7.57 24.56 -3.01
N THR A 221 -7.84 25.13 -4.17
CA THR A 221 -8.74 24.51 -5.14
C THR A 221 -7.98 23.43 -5.92
N LEU A 222 -8.73 22.48 -6.50
CA LEU A 222 -8.13 21.50 -7.41
C LEU A 222 -7.46 22.19 -8.61
N GLU A 223 -8.04 23.30 -9.09
CA GLU A 223 -7.47 24.08 -10.22
C GLU A 223 -6.14 24.71 -9.85
N ASP A 224 -6.03 25.30 -8.65
CA ASP A 224 -4.77 25.87 -8.14
C ASP A 224 -3.70 24.77 -8.05
N PHE A 225 -4.05 23.62 -7.45
CA PHE A 225 -3.17 22.48 -7.35
C PHE A 225 -2.68 21.98 -8.72
N LEU A 226 -3.59 21.80 -9.69
CA LEU A 226 -3.23 21.35 -11.05
C LEU A 226 -2.36 22.36 -11.81
N SER A 227 -2.42 23.65 -11.45
CA SER A 227 -1.55 24.70 -12.04
C SER A 227 -0.13 24.65 -11.47
N GLU A 228 0.04 24.22 -10.21
CA GLU A 228 1.35 24.12 -9.54
C GLU A 228 2.12 22.86 -9.91
N ILE A 229 1.43 21.77 -10.29
CA ILE A 229 2.08 20.53 -10.70
C ILE A 229 2.65 20.70 -12.11
N LYS A 230 3.96 20.75 -12.21
CA LYS A 230 4.67 20.59 -13.48
C LYS A 230 4.72 19.09 -13.79
N TYR A 231 3.97 18.69 -14.81
CA TYR A 231 4.12 17.34 -15.38
C TYR A 231 5.36 17.34 -16.28
N ASP A 232 6.42 16.70 -15.83
CA ASP A 232 7.56 16.32 -16.68
C ASP A 232 7.22 15.06 -17.50
#